data_145bde4d7e14d22c8d0edab5a9e78c05
#
_entry.id   145bde4d7e14d22c8d0edab5a9e78c05
#
_cell.length_a   1.000
_cell.length_b   1.000
_cell.length_c   1.000
_cell.angle_alpha   90.00
_cell.angle_beta   90.00
_cell.angle_gamma   90.00
#
_symmetry.space_group_name_H-M   'P 1'
#
loop_
_entity.id
_entity.type
_entity.pdbx_description
1 polymer ?
#
loop_
_entity_poly.entity_id
_entity_poly.type
_entity_poly.pdbx_seq_one_letter_code
_entity_poly.pdbx_strand_id
1 'polypeptide(L)'
;DGIRDRDVTGVQTCALPIFSVVQHRLHAIVEEMGEAMLRTAYSQILNSSRDFSTAICGLDGRLIAQAEHVPIHVGALPWAARSVTAFFEGDIHPGDVFLLNDPYRGGNHIPDLTAFVPVFDGDKPVFWAINRSHQSDIGGATHGAYNAGATEIFQEGIRVPPIRLYEKGVLKRDIFELLVLNVRHPNDFRGDLAAMIRSEEHTSELQSHHDLVCRL
;
A
#
# COMPACT_ATOMS: atom_id res chain seq x y z
N ASP A 1 39.04 32.47 21.95
CA ASP A 1 38.19 33.03 20.92
C ASP A 1 37.03 32.05 20.68
N GLY A 2 35.94 32.36 21.42
CA GLY A 2 34.74 31.52 21.37
C GLY A 2 33.88 31.84 20.17
N ILE A 3 33.73 30.88 19.27
CA ILE A 3 32.63 30.84 18.31
C ILE A 3 31.37 30.53 19.11
N ARG A 4 30.52 31.53 19.25
CA ARG A 4 29.28 31.41 20.02
C ARG A 4 28.27 30.59 19.24
N ASP A 5 27.90 29.50 19.81
CA ASP A 5 26.87 28.51 19.48
C ASP A 5 25.43 29.08 19.39
N ARG A 6 25.25 30.27 18.81
CA ARG A 6 23.94 30.94 18.75
C ARG A 6 23.15 30.64 17.47
N ASP A 7 23.81 30.20 16.40
CA ASP A 7 23.16 30.01 15.09
C ASP A 7 22.64 28.59 14.90
N VAL A 8 23.11 27.60 15.66
CA VAL A 8 22.69 26.21 15.61
C VAL A 8 21.32 25.97 16.29
N THR A 9 21.07 26.74 17.39
CA THR A 9 19.82 26.58 18.16
C THR A 9 18.57 27.15 17.46
N GLY A 10 18.73 28.17 16.61
CA GLY A 10 17.61 28.80 15.90
C GLY A 10 17.03 27.93 14.77
N VAL A 11 17.88 27.21 14.05
CA VAL A 11 17.46 26.34 12.95
C VAL A 11 16.80 25.08 13.51
N GLN A 12 17.29 24.51 14.59
CA GLN A 12 16.69 23.35 15.24
C GLN A 12 15.31 23.65 15.82
N THR A 13 15.08 24.82 16.41
CA THR A 13 13.80 25.20 17.01
C THR A 13 12.71 25.49 15.97
N CYS A 14 13.05 25.87 14.75
CA CYS A 14 12.07 26.06 13.67
C CYS A 14 11.77 24.76 12.89
N ALA A 15 12.75 23.86 12.75
CA ALA A 15 12.58 22.60 12.00
C ALA A 15 11.69 21.59 12.75
N LEU A 16 11.78 21.48 14.07
CA LEU A 16 11.01 20.56 14.88
C LEU A 16 9.48 20.73 14.75
N PRO A 17 8.90 21.94 14.82
CA PRO A 17 7.46 22.13 14.61
C PRO A 17 7.02 21.78 13.20
N ILE A 18 7.80 22.12 12.17
CA ILE A 18 7.49 21.79 10.78
C ILE A 18 7.50 20.27 10.57
N PHE A 19 8.52 19.60 11.06
CA PHE A 19 8.62 18.13 11.00
C PHE A 19 7.42 17.45 11.69
N SER A 20 7.04 17.94 12.88
CA SER A 20 5.87 17.41 13.60
C SER A 20 4.58 17.60 12.81
N VAL A 21 4.37 18.77 12.17
CA VAL A 21 3.19 19.04 11.34
C VAL A 21 3.14 18.07 10.14
N VAL A 22 4.27 17.90 9.45
CA VAL A 22 4.36 16.97 8.31
C VAL A 22 4.07 15.54 8.74
N GLN A 23 4.67 15.08 9.84
CA GLN A 23 4.46 13.75 10.38
C GLN A 23 2.98 13.50 10.73
N HIS A 24 2.32 14.45 11.42
CA HIS A 24 0.91 14.33 11.74
C HIS A 24 0.03 14.32 10.49
N ARG A 25 0.38 15.11 9.46
CA ARG A 25 -0.37 15.10 8.21
C ARG A 25 -0.25 13.77 7.47
N LEU A 26 0.96 13.21 7.37
CA LEU A 26 1.17 11.89 6.76
C LEU A 26 0.42 10.80 7.51
N HIS A 27 0.38 10.89 8.86
CA HIS A 27 -0.39 9.94 9.67
C HIS A 27 -1.90 10.09 9.41
N ALA A 28 -2.43 11.31 9.37
CA ALA A 28 -3.83 11.56 9.03
C ALA A 28 -4.22 10.98 7.66
N ILE A 29 -3.34 11.10 6.66
CA ILE A 29 -3.59 10.56 5.32
C ILE A 29 -3.72 9.02 5.35
N VAL A 30 -2.83 8.30 6.05
CA VAL A 30 -2.95 6.85 6.13
C VAL A 30 -4.19 6.41 6.92
N GLU A 31 -4.63 7.18 7.91
CA GLU A 31 -5.89 6.94 8.61
C GLU A 31 -7.10 7.18 7.67
N GLU A 32 -7.10 8.26 6.89
CA GLU A 32 -8.12 8.55 5.89
C GLU A 32 -8.21 7.45 4.82
N MET A 33 -7.08 6.92 4.36
CA MET A 33 -7.01 5.74 3.49
C MET A 33 -7.73 4.54 4.12
N GLY A 34 -7.47 4.26 5.40
CA GLY A 34 -8.14 3.19 6.15
C GLY A 34 -9.64 3.39 6.27
N GLU A 35 -10.09 4.60 6.58
CA GLU A 35 -11.51 4.94 6.65
C GLU A 35 -12.22 4.83 5.28
N ALA A 36 -11.55 5.23 4.19
CA ALA A 36 -12.07 5.05 2.83
C ALA A 36 -12.24 3.56 2.50
N MET A 37 -11.27 2.74 2.88
CA MET A 37 -11.33 1.29 2.74
C MET A 37 -12.54 0.69 3.47
N LEU A 38 -12.74 1.03 4.76
CA LEU A 38 -13.87 0.57 5.57
C LEU A 38 -15.23 0.90 4.95
N ARG A 39 -15.37 2.11 4.41
CA ARG A 39 -16.65 2.59 3.85
C ARG A 39 -16.99 1.95 2.50
N THR A 40 -16.01 1.45 1.77
CA THR A 40 -16.17 0.99 0.39
C THR A 40 -15.94 -0.50 0.19
N ALA A 41 -15.39 -1.21 1.18
CA ALA A 41 -15.18 -2.66 1.14
C ALA A 41 -16.50 -3.44 1.15
N TYR A 42 -16.51 -4.54 0.43
CA TYR A 42 -17.68 -5.41 0.27
C TYR A 42 -17.67 -6.57 1.25
N SER A 43 -16.51 -7.17 1.50
CA SER A 43 -16.40 -8.33 2.37
C SER A 43 -16.49 -7.96 3.85
N GLN A 44 -17.03 -8.88 4.66
CA GLN A 44 -17.09 -8.73 6.11
C GLN A 44 -15.71 -8.71 6.76
N ILE A 45 -14.73 -9.38 6.16
CA ILE A 45 -13.37 -9.42 6.70
C ILE A 45 -12.72 -8.04 6.70
N LEU A 46 -13.03 -7.20 5.71
CA LEU A 46 -12.53 -5.85 5.63
C LEU A 46 -13.40 -4.85 6.41
N ASN A 47 -14.72 -4.85 6.17
CA ASN A 47 -15.57 -3.83 6.77
C ASN A 47 -15.89 -4.07 8.26
N SER A 48 -15.90 -5.31 8.73
CA SER A 48 -16.23 -5.65 10.13
C SER A 48 -15.01 -6.06 10.93
N SER A 49 -14.15 -6.95 10.41
CA SER A 49 -12.96 -7.42 11.12
C SER A 49 -11.77 -6.46 10.97
N ARG A 50 -11.82 -5.51 10.03
CA ARG A 50 -10.75 -4.54 9.74
C ARG A 50 -9.41 -5.20 9.45
N ASP A 51 -9.45 -6.33 8.72
CA ASP A 51 -8.25 -7.10 8.40
C ASP A 51 -7.53 -6.52 7.17
N PHE A 52 -7.03 -5.32 7.35
CA PHE A 52 -6.22 -4.59 6.38
C PHE A 52 -5.26 -3.63 7.08
N SER A 53 -4.34 -3.05 6.34
CA SER A 53 -3.42 -2.00 6.81
C SER A 53 -3.09 -1.04 5.69
N THR A 54 -2.94 0.24 6.03
CA THR A 54 -2.55 1.30 5.11
C THR A 54 -1.23 1.91 5.52
N ALA A 55 -0.40 2.29 4.56
CA ALA A 55 0.92 2.84 4.83
C ALA A 55 1.42 3.73 3.68
N ILE A 56 2.38 4.58 4.00
CA ILE A 56 3.23 5.30 3.04
C ILE A 56 4.65 4.82 3.21
N CYS A 57 5.27 4.35 2.13
CA CYS A 57 6.67 3.95 2.09
C CYS A 57 7.46 4.76 1.06
N GLY A 58 8.72 5.02 1.32
CA GLY A 58 9.66 5.47 0.29
C GLY A 58 9.88 4.38 -0.77
N LEU A 59 10.40 4.74 -1.94
CA LEU A 59 10.76 3.78 -2.99
C LEU A 59 11.84 2.81 -2.52
N ASP A 60 12.69 3.22 -1.59
CA ASP A 60 13.70 2.39 -0.92
C ASP A 60 13.10 1.41 0.11
N GLY A 61 11.78 1.44 0.28
CA GLY A 61 11.03 0.63 1.22
C GLY A 61 11.06 1.13 2.67
N ARG A 62 11.57 2.34 2.94
CA ARG A 62 11.44 2.92 4.28
C ARG A 62 9.97 3.21 4.59
N LEU A 63 9.49 2.68 5.71
CA LEU A 63 8.17 3.03 6.23
C LEU A 63 8.19 4.47 6.76
N ILE A 64 7.27 5.30 6.26
CA ILE A 64 7.19 6.73 6.58
C ILE A 64 6.00 6.99 7.49
N ALA A 65 4.84 6.45 7.16
CA ALA A 65 3.62 6.53 7.95
C ALA A 65 2.81 5.24 7.81
N GLN A 66 2.04 4.90 8.85
CA GLN A 66 1.15 3.75 8.85
C GLN A 66 -0.08 4.02 9.72
N ALA A 67 -1.22 3.42 9.36
CA ALA A 67 -2.34 3.25 10.25
C ALA A 67 -2.33 1.82 10.81
N GLU A 68 -2.39 1.70 12.14
CA GLU A 68 -2.24 0.42 12.84
C GLU A 68 -3.58 -0.31 12.91
N HIS A 69 -3.85 -1.19 11.94
CA HIS A 69 -4.96 -2.13 12.04
C HIS A 69 -4.44 -3.54 12.35
N VAL A 70 -3.53 -4.07 11.52
CA VAL A 70 -2.92 -5.39 11.70
C VAL A 70 -1.39 -5.28 11.67
N PRO A 71 -0.70 -5.39 12.82
CA PRO A 71 0.75 -5.14 12.92
C PRO A 71 1.61 -6.02 12.00
N ILE A 72 1.24 -7.29 11.80
CA ILE A 72 1.99 -8.22 10.94
C ILE A 72 2.00 -7.78 9.47
N HIS A 73 0.94 -7.12 9.00
CA HIS A 73 0.89 -6.58 7.64
C HIS A 73 2.00 -5.56 7.40
N VAL A 74 2.14 -4.65 8.35
CA VAL A 74 3.06 -3.52 8.24
C VAL A 74 4.52 -3.96 8.26
N GLY A 75 4.85 -4.98 9.06
CA GLY A 75 6.20 -5.50 9.17
C GLY A 75 6.81 -5.98 7.86
N ALA A 76 6.00 -6.47 6.92
CA ALA A 76 6.44 -6.97 5.62
C ALA A 76 6.39 -5.91 4.49
N LEU A 77 5.68 -4.77 4.67
CA LEU A 77 5.52 -3.75 3.62
C LEU A 77 6.85 -3.18 3.08
N PRO A 78 7.88 -2.92 3.91
CA PRO A 78 9.17 -2.45 3.41
C PRO A 78 9.81 -3.38 2.36
N TRP A 79 9.67 -4.69 2.54
CA TRP A 79 10.18 -5.69 1.60
C TRP A 79 9.37 -5.74 0.33
N ALA A 80 8.04 -5.67 0.45
CA ALA A 80 7.12 -5.64 -0.68
C ALA A 80 7.35 -4.40 -1.56
N ALA A 81 7.48 -3.21 -0.95
CA ALA A 81 7.77 -1.97 -1.66
C ALA A 81 9.07 -2.06 -2.46
N ARG A 82 10.16 -2.53 -1.85
CA ARG A 82 11.43 -2.76 -2.57
C ARG A 82 11.29 -3.74 -3.72
N SER A 83 10.52 -4.81 -3.53
CA SER A 83 10.31 -5.83 -4.56
C SER A 83 9.58 -5.25 -5.79
N VAL A 84 8.53 -4.44 -5.56
CA VAL A 84 7.78 -3.77 -6.64
C VAL A 84 8.67 -2.75 -7.33
N THR A 85 9.38 -1.90 -6.57
CA THR A 85 10.30 -0.90 -7.13
C THR A 85 11.37 -1.53 -8.01
N ALA A 86 12.02 -2.61 -7.53
CA ALA A 86 13.06 -3.29 -8.29
C ALA A 86 12.53 -4.00 -9.54
N PHE A 87 11.30 -4.57 -9.46
CA PHE A 87 10.71 -5.27 -10.59
C PHE A 87 10.31 -4.32 -11.74
N PHE A 88 9.89 -3.09 -11.41
CA PHE A 88 9.46 -2.07 -12.37
C PHE A 88 10.43 -0.88 -12.45
N GLU A 89 11.72 -1.12 -12.17
CA GLU A 89 12.73 -0.06 -12.20
C GLU A 89 12.75 0.67 -13.56
N GLY A 90 12.61 1.99 -13.52
CA GLY A 90 12.55 2.85 -14.72
C GLY A 90 11.22 2.81 -15.48
N ASP A 91 10.23 2.03 -15.03
CA ASP A 91 8.93 1.87 -15.69
C ASP A 91 7.77 2.02 -14.67
N ILE A 92 7.77 3.13 -13.92
CA ILE A 92 6.71 3.51 -12.97
C ILE A 92 6.16 4.85 -13.43
N HIS A 93 4.84 4.92 -13.66
CA HIS A 93 4.19 6.10 -14.21
C HIS A 93 3.01 6.57 -13.35
N PRO A 94 2.62 7.86 -13.43
CA PRO A 94 1.38 8.34 -12.83
C PRO A 94 0.17 7.55 -13.30
N GLY A 95 -0.70 7.16 -12.34
CA GLY A 95 -1.88 6.36 -12.61
C GLY A 95 -1.64 4.85 -12.70
N ASP A 96 -0.40 4.39 -12.49
CA ASP A 96 -0.12 2.96 -12.33
C ASP A 96 -0.67 2.45 -10.98
N VAL A 97 -1.13 1.19 -10.99
CA VAL A 97 -1.45 0.44 -9.77
C VAL A 97 -0.80 -0.93 -9.88
N PHE A 98 -0.08 -1.32 -8.85
CA PHE A 98 0.58 -2.61 -8.78
C PHE A 98 -0.03 -3.49 -7.70
N LEU A 99 0.03 -4.81 -7.90
CA LEU A 99 -0.40 -5.80 -6.93
C LEU A 99 0.71 -6.80 -6.61
N LEU A 100 0.66 -7.34 -5.39
CA LEU A 100 1.58 -8.38 -4.91
C LEU A 100 0.95 -9.13 -3.73
N ASN A 101 1.08 -10.46 -3.69
CA ASN A 101 0.85 -11.23 -2.46
C ASN A 101 1.94 -12.28 -2.18
N ASP A 102 2.88 -12.49 -3.11
CA ASP A 102 3.91 -13.54 -2.99
C ASP A 102 4.79 -13.35 -1.74
N PRO A 103 4.76 -14.28 -0.75
CA PRO A 103 5.55 -14.18 0.47
C PRO A 103 7.05 -14.11 0.23
N TYR A 104 7.54 -14.74 -0.84
CA TYR A 104 8.97 -14.72 -1.21
C TYR A 104 9.41 -13.39 -1.83
N ARG A 105 8.47 -12.46 -2.05
CA ARG A 105 8.70 -11.12 -2.60
C ARG A 105 8.20 -10.01 -1.69
N GLY A 106 8.03 -10.31 -0.39
CA GLY A 106 7.60 -9.34 0.62
C GLY A 106 6.09 -9.34 0.89
N GLY A 107 5.35 -10.31 0.34
CA GLY A 107 4.02 -10.64 0.82
C GLY A 107 4.07 -11.17 2.26
N ASN A 108 2.94 -11.21 2.93
CA ASN A 108 2.80 -11.82 4.27
C ASN A 108 2.40 -13.29 4.13
N HIS A 109 1.14 -13.55 3.81
CA HIS A 109 0.65 -14.85 3.37
C HIS A 109 -0.22 -14.67 2.10
N ILE A 110 -0.52 -15.77 1.40
CA ILE A 110 -1.17 -15.69 0.09
C ILE A 110 -2.48 -14.90 0.09
N PRO A 111 -3.37 -15.00 1.12
CA PRO A 111 -4.60 -14.22 1.18
C PRO A 111 -4.40 -12.69 1.30
N ASP A 112 -3.25 -12.24 1.77
CA ASP A 112 -2.96 -10.81 1.95
C ASP A 112 -2.52 -10.15 0.65
N LEU A 113 -3.49 -9.70 -0.14
CA LEU A 113 -3.19 -8.93 -1.35
C LEU A 113 -2.76 -7.51 -0.97
N THR A 114 -1.70 -7.04 -1.61
CA THR A 114 -1.17 -5.69 -1.41
C THR A 114 -1.28 -4.89 -2.69
N ALA A 115 -1.88 -3.71 -2.62
CA ALA A 115 -1.92 -2.72 -3.69
C ALA A 115 -0.89 -1.61 -3.43
N PHE A 116 -0.28 -1.11 -4.49
CA PHE A 116 0.70 -0.04 -4.47
C PHE A 116 0.33 1.00 -5.52
N VAL A 117 0.23 2.26 -5.09
CA VAL A 117 0.05 3.40 -5.98
C VAL A 117 1.24 4.34 -5.81
N PRO A 118 1.93 4.70 -6.89
CA PRO A 118 3.06 5.61 -6.80
C PRO A 118 2.58 7.05 -6.64
N VAL A 119 3.18 7.76 -5.70
CA VAL A 119 3.00 9.19 -5.47
C VAL A 119 4.16 9.93 -6.11
N PHE A 120 3.86 10.94 -6.92
CA PHE A 120 4.84 11.68 -7.70
C PHE A 120 5.06 13.10 -7.16
N ASP A 121 6.30 13.58 -7.27
CA ASP A 121 6.67 14.98 -7.21
C ASP A 121 7.17 15.41 -8.60
N GLY A 122 6.34 16.19 -9.31
CA GLY A 122 6.54 16.42 -10.74
C GLY A 122 6.55 15.10 -11.52
N ASP A 123 7.66 14.81 -12.21
CA ASP A 123 7.81 13.59 -13.00
C ASP A 123 8.51 12.43 -12.25
N LYS A 124 8.83 12.62 -10.96
CA LYS A 124 9.57 11.63 -10.20
C LYS A 124 8.65 10.92 -9.18
N PRO A 125 8.60 9.58 -9.18
CA PRO A 125 7.96 8.85 -8.09
C PRO A 125 8.80 9.05 -6.82
N VAL A 126 8.14 9.39 -5.71
CA VAL A 126 8.80 9.67 -4.42
C VAL A 126 8.37 8.73 -3.31
N PHE A 127 7.10 8.31 -3.33
CA PHE A 127 6.52 7.42 -2.33
C PHE A 127 5.64 6.36 -2.96
N TRP A 128 5.39 5.32 -2.20
CA TRP A 128 4.32 4.37 -2.39
C TRP A 128 3.21 4.63 -1.36
N ALA A 129 1.99 4.83 -1.82
CA ALA A 129 0.80 4.61 -1.02
C ALA A 129 0.45 3.12 -1.11
N ILE A 130 0.24 2.47 0.03
CA ILE A 130 0.12 1.02 0.11
C ILE A 130 -1.10 0.65 0.93
N ASN A 131 -1.90 -0.27 0.39
CA ASN A 131 -2.97 -0.93 1.10
C ASN A 131 -2.73 -2.45 1.03
N ARG A 132 -2.69 -3.12 2.17
CA ARG A 132 -2.65 -4.58 2.28
C ARG A 132 -3.93 -5.05 2.94
N SER A 133 -4.62 -5.99 2.32
CA SER A 133 -5.88 -6.50 2.85
C SER A 133 -6.01 -8.01 2.66
N HIS A 134 -6.52 -8.65 3.70
CA HIS A 134 -6.87 -10.07 3.68
C HIS A 134 -8.09 -10.28 2.79
N GLN A 135 -7.96 -11.08 1.74
CA GLN A 135 -9.04 -11.41 0.82
C GLN A 135 -9.89 -12.54 1.39
N SER A 136 -11.22 -12.41 1.30
CA SER A 136 -12.15 -13.44 1.74
C SER A 136 -12.00 -14.77 0.99
N ASP A 137 -11.51 -14.71 -0.25
CA ASP A 137 -11.12 -15.85 -1.07
C ASP A 137 -10.08 -15.42 -2.10
N ILE A 138 -9.03 -16.18 -2.22
CA ILE A 138 -7.95 -15.99 -3.21
C ILE A 138 -7.67 -17.28 -3.99
N GLY A 139 -8.66 -18.17 -4.08
CA GLY A 139 -8.51 -19.50 -4.66
C GLY A 139 -7.95 -20.52 -3.66
N GLY A 140 -7.19 -21.50 -4.15
CA GLY A 140 -6.64 -22.56 -3.33
C GLY A 140 -7.61 -23.71 -3.03
N ALA A 141 -7.19 -24.62 -2.13
CA ALA A 141 -7.92 -25.86 -1.86
C ALA A 141 -9.16 -25.67 -0.98
N THR A 142 -9.17 -24.63 -0.13
CA THR A 142 -10.28 -24.36 0.80
C THR A 142 -10.79 -22.94 0.62
N HIS A 143 -12.07 -22.78 0.90
CA HIS A 143 -12.73 -21.49 1.00
C HIS A 143 -12.30 -20.76 2.29
N GLY A 144 -12.32 -19.42 2.29
CA GLY A 144 -12.06 -18.60 3.48
C GLY A 144 -10.59 -18.29 3.73
N ALA A 145 -9.75 -18.47 2.73
CA ALA A 145 -8.37 -17.99 2.68
C ALA A 145 -7.45 -18.49 3.83
N TYR A 146 -7.87 -19.48 4.62
CA TYR A 146 -7.07 -20.10 5.67
C TYR A 146 -7.15 -21.63 5.60
N ASN A 147 -6.04 -22.26 5.25
CA ASN A 147 -5.93 -23.73 5.15
C ASN A 147 -4.85 -24.27 6.09
N ALA A 148 -5.25 -24.58 7.32
CA ALA A 148 -4.33 -25.15 8.32
C ALA A 148 -3.75 -26.54 7.91
N GLY A 149 -4.37 -27.21 6.93
CA GLY A 149 -3.92 -28.51 6.42
C GLY A 149 -3.06 -28.39 5.16
N ALA A 150 -2.72 -27.17 4.71
CA ALA A 150 -1.87 -26.99 3.54
C ALA A 150 -0.46 -27.57 3.79
N THR A 151 0.02 -28.34 2.83
CA THR A 151 1.38 -28.90 2.83
C THR A 151 2.27 -28.25 1.79
N GLU A 152 1.67 -27.44 0.91
CA GLU A 152 2.36 -26.66 -0.11
C GLU A 152 1.60 -25.36 -0.41
N ILE A 153 2.35 -24.33 -0.77
CA ILE A 153 1.84 -22.95 -0.97
C ILE A 153 0.73 -22.85 -2.03
N PHE A 154 0.72 -23.73 -3.02
CA PHE A 154 -0.28 -23.76 -4.09
C PHE A 154 -1.69 -24.11 -3.60
N GLN A 155 -1.79 -24.74 -2.43
CA GLN A 155 -3.06 -25.06 -1.78
C GLN A 155 -3.69 -23.85 -1.06
N GLU A 156 -2.91 -22.79 -0.84
CA GLU A 156 -3.36 -21.58 -0.11
C GLU A 156 -4.02 -20.56 -1.03
N GLY A 157 -3.75 -20.58 -2.34
CA GLY A 157 -4.36 -19.67 -3.30
C GLY A 157 -3.47 -19.31 -4.48
N ILE A 158 -3.95 -18.36 -5.28
CA ILE A 158 -3.19 -17.82 -6.40
C ILE A 158 -2.04 -16.96 -5.87
N ARG A 159 -0.83 -17.29 -6.29
CA ARG A 159 0.38 -16.51 -5.95
C ARG A 159 0.64 -15.44 -7.01
N VAL A 160 0.55 -14.18 -6.58
CA VAL A 160 0.67 -12.99 -7.43
C VAL A 160 2.05 -12.36 -7.21
N PRO A 161 2.97 -12.44 -8.19
CA PRO A 161 4.22 -11.69 -8.16
C PRO A 161 3.93 -10.18 -8.34
N PRO A 162 4.93 -9.28 -8.31
CA PRO A 162 4.70 -7.89 -8.72
C PRO A 162 4.08 -7.83 -10.11
N ILE A 163 2.82 -7.40 -10.21
CA ILE A 163 2.10 -7.21 -11.47
C ILE A 163 1.54 -5.80 -11.54
N ARG A 164 1.38 -5.26 -12.74
CA ARG A 164 0.72 -3.97 -12.97
C ARG A 164 -0.74 -4.23 -13.33
N LEU A 165 -1.66 -3.78 -12.47
CA LEU A 165 -3.10 -3.88 -12.68
C LEU A 165 -3.65 -2.71 -13.50
N TYR A 166 -3.18 -1.49 -13.22
CA TYR A 166 -3.46 -0.30 -14.03
C TYR A 166 -2.15 0.21 -14.62
N GLU A 167 -2.19 0.60 -15.88
CA GLU A 167 -1.09 1.23 -16.58
C GLU A 167 -1.54 2.63 -17.03
N LYS A 168 -0.94 3.67 -16.43
CA LYS A 168 -1.26 5.07 -16.73
C LYS A 168 -2.78 5.36 -16.64
N GLY A 169 -3.43 4.84 -15.62
CA GLY A 169 -4.87 4.98 -15.37
C GLY A 169 -5.76 4.02 -16.16
N VAL A 170 -5.20 3.14 -16.99
CA VAL A 170 -5.97 2.19 -17.79
C VAL A 170 -5.89 0.79 -17.18
N LEU A 171 -7.06 0.21 -16.87
CA LEU A 171 -7.15 -1.15 -16.31
C LEU A 171 -6.63 -2.19 -17.32
N LYS A 172 -5.72 -3.04 -16.90
CA LYS A 172 -5.28 -4.24 -17.63
C LYS A 172 -6.32 -5.35 -17.42
N ARG A 173 -7.28 -5.36 -18.33
CA ARG A 173 -8.47 -6.23 -18.23
C ARG A 173 -8.12 -7.71 -18.16
N ASP A 174 -7.13 -8.15 -18.90
CA ASP A 174 -6.63 -9.52 -18.92
C ASP A 174 -6.11 -9.97 -17.54
N ILE A 175 -5.33 -9.11 -16.86
CA ILE A 175 -4.84 -9.35 -15.49
C ILE A 175 -6.01 -9.38 -14.49
N PHE A 176 -6.91 -8.40 -14.60
CA PHE A 176 -8.08 -8.32 -13.72
C PHE A 176 -8.98 -9.56 -13.85
N GLU A 177 -9.33 -9.97 -15.07
CA GLU A 177 -10.17 -11.15 -15.29
C GLU A 177 -9.46 -12.45 -14.88
N LEU A 178 -8.12 -12.54 -15.05
CA LEU A 178 -7.36 -13.67 -14.54
C LEU A 178 -7.51 -13.82 -13.01
N LEU A 179 -7.40 -12.74 -12.26
CA LEU A 179 -7.57 -12.78 -10.81
C LEU A 179 -8.99 -13.15 -10.40
N VAL A 180 -9.97 -12.49 -11.01
CA VAL A 180 -11.40 -12.71 -10.72
C VAL A 180 -11.87 -14.14 -11.04
N LEU A 181 -11.35 -14.75 -12.11
CA LEU A 181 -11.69 -16.10 -12.50
C LEU A 181 -11.21 -17.16 -11.49
N ASN A 182 -10.18 -16.85 -10.72
CA ASN A 182 -9.56 -17.78 -9.78
C ASN A 182 -10.11 -17.69 -8.34
N VAL A 183 -11.16 -16.89 -8.11
CA VAL A 183 -11.82 -16.74 -6.81
C VAL A 183 -13.26 -17.23 -6.85
N ARG A 184 -13.78 -17.74 -5.73
CA ARG A 184 -15.17 -18.28 -5.61
C ARG A 184 -16.18 -17.17 -5.39
N HIS A 185 -15.74 -16.02 -4.83
CA HIS A 185 -16.57 -14.84 -4.54
C HIS A 185 -16.15 -13.65 -5.40
N PRO A 186 -16.36 -13.68 -6.72
CA PRO A 186 -15.86 -12.66 -7.64
C PRO A 186 -16.42 -11.26 -7.38
N ASN A 187 -17.65 -11.15 -6.84
CA ASN A 187 -18.24 -9.85 -6.54
C ASN A 187 -17.58 -9.17 -5.33
N ASP A 188 -17.33 -9.94 -4.27
CA ASP A 188 -16.61 -9.44 -3.08
C ASP A 188 -15.18 -9.03 -3.47
N PHE A 189 -14.48 -9.90 -4.21
CA PHE A 189 -13.13 -9.62 -4.68
C PHE A 189 -13.06 -8.36 -5.55
N ARG A 190 -13.99 -8.17 -6.49
CA ARG A 190 -14.08 -6.96 -7.33
C ARG A 190 -14.31 -5.70 -6.47
N GLY A 191 -15.24 -5.80 -5.51
CA GLY A 191 -15.57 -4.71 -4.60
C GLY A 191 -14.40 -4.34 -3.68
N ASP A 192 -13.78 -5.33 -3.07
CA ASP A 192 -12.64 -5.14 -2.16
C ASP A 192 -11.42 -4.61 -2.89
N LEU A 193 -11.09 -5.13 -4.08
CA LEU A 193 -10.01 -4.61 -4.90
C LEU A 193 -10.26 -3.15 -5.33
N ALA A 194 -11.51 -2.81 -5.68
CA ALA A 194 -11.87 -1.43 -5.98
C ALA A 194 -11.78 -0.52 -4.74
N ALA A 195 -12.09 -1.04 -3.55
CA ALA A 195 -11.94 -0.32 -2.28
C ALA A 195 -10.47 -0.07 -1.96
N MET A 196 -9.60 -1.07 -2.13
CA MET A 196 -8.15 -0.93 -1.99
C MET A 196 -7.60 0.20 -2.86
N ILE A 197 -7.96 0.23 -4.14
CA ILE A 197 -7.49 1.24 -5.09
C ILE A 197 -8.03 2.62 -4.75
N ARG A 198 -9.32 2.72 -4.42
CA ARG A 198 -9.94 4.00 -4.03
C ARG A 198 -9.38 4.58 -2.73
N SER A 199 -8.95 3.75 -1.79
CA SER A 199 -8.30 4.23 -0.57
C SER A 199 -7.04 5.04 -0.87
N GLU A 200 -6.34 4.69 -1.95
CA GLU A 200 -5.13 5.36 -2.40
C GLU A 200 -5.39 6.73 -3.07
N GLU A 201 -6.62 6.98 -3.55
CA GLU A 201 -6.99 8.29 -4.17
C GLU A 201 -6.92 9.44 -3.15
N HIS A 202 -7.06 9.16 -1.84
CA HIS A 202 -6.87 10.15 -0.78
C HIS A 202 -5.43 10.67 -0.69
N THR A 203 -4.46 9.95 -1.24
CA THR A 203 -3.08 10.45 -1.40
C THR A 203 -2.95 11.54 -2.47
N SER A 204 -4.00 11.80 -3.25
CA SER A 204 -4.01 12.94 -4.20
C SER A 204 -3.76 14.28 -3.52
N GLU A 205 -4.05 14.40 -2.22
CA GLU A 205 -3.67 15.55 -1.42
C GLU A 205 -2.15 15.70 -1.27
N LEU A 206 -1.39 14.60 -1.22
CA LEU A 206 0.08 14.64 -1.26
C LEU A 206 0.59 15.17 -2.59
N GLN A 207 -0.11 14.88 -3.69
CA GLN A 207 0.24 15.34 -5.04
C GLN A 207 -0.14 16.82 -5.25
N SER A 208 -1.21 17.31 -4.60
CA SER A 208 -1.69 18.70 -4.75
C SER A 208 -0.91 19.72 -3.91
N HIS A 209 -0.23 19.27 -2.85
CA HIS A 209 0.56 20.13 -1.98
C HIS A 209 2.06 20.04 -2.32
N HIS A 210 2.43 20.58 -3.47
CA HIS A 210 3.82 20.77 -3.93
C HIS A 210 4.77 21.34 -2.85
N ASP A 211 4.21 22.14 -1.92
CA ASP A 211 4.98 22.78 -0.85
C ASP A 211 5.39 21.86 0.31
N LEU A 212 4.73 20.71 0.51
CA LEU A 212 5.05 19.79 1.60
C LEU A 212 6.18 18.82 1.23
N VAL A 213 6.22 18.37 -0.02
CA VAL A 213 7.23 17.40 -0.50
C VAL A 213 8.57 18.08 -0.79
N CYS A 214 8.57 19.33 -1.23
CA CYS A 214 9.80 20.09 -1.53
C CYS A 214 10.58 20.56 -0.28
N ARG A 215 10.06 20.37 0.94
CA ARG A 215 10.69 20.81 2.20
C ARG A 215 11.18 19.65 3.07
N LEU A 216 11.09 18.41 2.61
CA LEU A 216 11.66 17.21 3.22
C LEU A 216 13.00 16.88 2.56
#